data_e5a4b93e3d1ac63e88e3e35fb5b74cea
#
_entry.id   e5a4b93e3d1ac63e88e3e35fb5b74cea
#
_cell.length_a   1.000
_cell.length_b   1.000
_cell.length_c   1.000
_cell.angle_alpha   90.00
_cell.angle_beta   90.00
_cell.angle_gamma   90.00
#
_symmetry.space_group_name_H-M   'P 1'
#
loop_
_entity.id
_entity.type
_entity.pdbx_description
1 polymer ?
#
loop_
_entity_poly.entity_id
_entity_poly.type
_entity_poly.pdbx_seq_one_letter_code
_entity_poly.pdbx_strand_id
1 'polypeptide(L)'
;MAADTPKTSPPDDAFAIRPAVREDVASIVRLIHGLAEFEKLTHLVQVTPESLAPHLFGDRPVAEALVAERAGRVVAFALFFTNFSTFLALPGLYLEDLFVEPQARGQGIGQALLEHLARLAASRGCGRFEWSVLDWNEGAIRFYQRMGATVMPDWRICRIAGPALAAFADPPRG
;
A
#
# COMPACT_ATOMS: atom_id res chain seq x y z
N MET A 1 -0.07 49.51 -0.02
CA MET A 1 -0.93 48.72 0.88
C MET A 1 -1.18 47.42 0.16
N ALA A 2 -0.45 46.36 0.51
CA ALA A 2 -0.66 45.01 -0.05
C ALA A 2 -1.77 44.34 0.77
N ALA A 3 -2.83 43.90 0.10
CA ALA A 3 -3.93 43.20 0.73
C ALA A 3 -3.48 41.76 1.10
N ASP A 4 -3.49 41.49 2.38
CA ASP A 4 -3.24 40.20 2.98
C ASP A 4 -4.44 39.28 2.61
N THR A 5 -4.22 38.33 1.69
CA THR A 5 -5.25 37.35 1.32
C THR A 5 -5.30 36.30 2.44
N PRO A 6 -6.43 36.10 3.12
CA PRO A 6 -6.53 35.09 4.17
C PRO A 6 -6.31 33.72 3.56
N LYS A 7 -5.31 32.96 4.04
CA LYS A 7 -5.17 31.53 3.82
C LYS A 7 -6.38 30.84 4.46
N THR A 8 -7.38 30.53 3.65
CA THR A 8 -8.46 29.62 4.08
C THR A 8 -7.84 28.26 4.36
N SER A 9 -7.80 27.85 5.62
CA SER A 9 -7.51 26.48 5.99
C SER A 9 -8.52 25.56 5.29
N PRO A 10 -8.09 24.42 4.73
CA PRO A 10 -9.05 23.46 4.17
C PRO A 10 -10.03 23.02 5.25
N PRO A 11 -11.28 22.64 4.87
CA PRO A 11 -12.25 22.15 5.84
C PRO A 11 -11.69 20.95 6.60
N ASP A 12 -12.04 20.83 7.88
CA ASP A 12 -11.55 19.76 8.80
C ASP A 12 -11.73 18.33 8.27
N ASP A 13 -12.56 18.13 7.25
CA ASP A 13 -12.82 16.85 6.58
C ASP A 13 -11.94 16.60 5.33
N ALA A 14 -11.16 17.57 4.89
CA ALA A 14 -10.30 17.41 3.72
C ALA A 14 -9.07 16.55 4.05
N PHE A 15 -8.78 15.59 3.18
CA PHE A 15 -7.54 14.81 3.21
C PHE A 15 -6.69 15.11 1.97
N ALA A 16 -5.38 14.92 2.08
CA ALA A 16 -4.46 15.01 0.96
C ALA A 16 -3.72 13.68 0.76
N ILE A 17 -3.59 13.25 -0.50
CA ILE A 17 -2.75 12.09 -0.84
C ILE A 17 -1.44 12.62 -1.40
N ARG A 18 -0.34 12.08 -0.87
CA ARG A 18 1.01 12.43 -1.30
C ARG A 18 1.94 11.23 -1.23
N PRO A 19 3.06 11.22 -1.97
CA PRO A 19 4.14 10.29 -1.72
C PRO A 19 4.59 10.36 -0.26
N ALA A 20 4.93 9.19 0.30
CA ALA A 20 5.51 9.12 1.63
C ALA A 20 6.91 9.76 1.63
N VAL A 21 7.26 10.35 2.75
CA VAL A 21 8.61 10.82 3.06
C VAL A 21 9.18 10.04 4.24
N ARG A 22 10.48 10.16 4.50
CA ARG A 22 11.16 9.38 5.56
C ARG A 22 10.50 9.57 6.94
N GLU A 23 9.99 10.74 7.20
CA GLU A 23 9.30 11.09 8.46
C GLU A 23 7.98 10.34 8.67
N ASP A 24 7.38 9.82 7.57
CA ASP A 24 6.13 9.05 7.65
C ASP A 24 6.33 7.60 8.08
N VAL A 25 7.57 7.09 8.09
CA VAL A 25 7.86 5.66 8.32
C VAL A 25 7.23 5.15 9.61
N ALA A 26 7.34 5.90 10.71
CA ALA A 26 6.74 5.51 11.98
C ALA A 26 5.20 5.43 11.89
N SER A 27 4.57 6.36 11.14
CA SER A 27 3.13 6.35 10.89
C SER A 27 2.72 5.17 10.01
N ILE A 28 3.50 4.84 8.99
CA ILE A 28 3.25 3.68 8.12
C ILE A 28 3.33 2.39 8.94
N VAL A 29 4.37 2.21 9.75
CA VAL A 29 4.51 1.03 10.63
C VAL A 29 3.32 0.90 11.58
N ARG A 30 2.89 1.99 12.20
CA ARG A 30 1.68 2.00 13.05
C ARG A 30 0.43 1.55 12.27
N LEU A 31 0.28 1.98 11.02
CA LEU A 31 -0.84 1.60 10.16
C LEU A 31 -0.75 0.13 9.71
N ILE A 32 0.46 -0.40 9.48
CA ILE A 32 0.69 -1.84 9.20
C ILE A 32 0.24 -2.68 10.41
N HIS A 33 0.56 -2.27 11.63
CA HIS A 33 0.04 -2.94 12.82
C HIS A 33 -1.49 -2.91 12.88
N GLY A 34 -2.12 -1.78 12.56
CA GLY A 34 -3.58 -1.67 12.48
C GLY A 34 -4.21 -2.57 11.41
N LEU A 35 -3.53 -2.75 10.26
CA LEU A 35 -3.94 -3.71 9.23
C LEU A 35 -3.86 -5.14 9.75
N ALA A 36 -2.74 -5.50 10.39
CA ALA A 36 -2.53 -6.83 10.94
C ALA A 36 -3.54 -7.18 12.05
N GLU A 37 -3.94 -6.21 12.85
CA GLU A 37 -5.04 -6.37 13.83
C GLU A 37 -6.36 -6.68 13.13
N PHE A 38 -6.69 -5.92 12.08
CA PHE A 38 -7.89 -6.13 11.29
C PHE A 38 -7.93 -7.52 10.65
N GLU A 39 -6.78 -7.99 10.13
CA GLU A 39 -6.63 -9.30 9.49
C GLU A 39 -6.39 -10.45 10.47
N LYS A 40 -6.23 -10.17 11.77
CA LYS A 40 -5.89 -11.14 12.85
C LYS A 40 -4.55 -11.82 12.63
N LEU A 41 -3.59 -11.11 12.07
CA LEU A 41 -2.25 -11.57 11.72
C LEU A 41 -1.14 -10.88 12.51
N THR A 42 -1.45 -10.28 13.66
CA THR A 42 -0.48 -9.54 14.50
C THR A 42 0.75 -10.36 14.88
N HIS A 43 0.58 -11.68 15.03
CA HIS A 43 1.68 -12.62 15.36
C HIS A 43 2.70 -12.78 14.22
N LEU A 44 2.40 -12.31 13.00
CA LEU A 44 3.31 -12.35 11.86
C LEU A 44 4.09 -11.04 11.66
N VAL A 45 3.70 -9.97 12.35
CA VAL A 45 4.31 -8.64 12.16
C VAL A 45 5.67 -8.58 12.81
N GLN A 46 6.69 -8.28 12.01
CA GLN A 46 8.08 -8.10 12.45
C GLN A 46 8.64 -6.73 12.04
N VAL A 47 7.85 -5.94 11.32
CA VAL A 47 8.29 -4.65 10.79
C VAL A 47 8.49 -3.63 11.91
N THR A 48 9.62 -2.91 11.82
CA THR A 48 9.92 -1.73 12.65
C THR A 48 10.24 -0.54 11.74
N PRO A 49 10.24 0.69 12.25
CA PRO A 49 10.65 1.84 11.46
C PRO A 49 12.07 1.68 10.87
N GLU A 50 13.00 1.12 11.64
CA GLU A 50 14.39 0.90 11.24
C GLU A 50 14.50 -0.14 10.13
N SER A 51 13.67 -1.19 10.15
CA SER A 51 13.66 -2.23 9.13
C SER A 51 12.94 -1.79 7.85
N LEU A 52 11.91 -0.93 7.93
CA LEU A 52 11.15 -0.47 6.76
C LEU A 52 11.85 0.66 6.00
N ALA A 53 12.46 1.61 6.74
CA ALA A 53 13.03 2.83 6.13
C ALA A 53 14.03 2.56 4.99
N PRO A 54 14.96 1.59 5.07
CA PRO A 54 15.87 1.30 3.96
C PRO A 54 15.18 0.82 2.69
N HIS A 55 14.06 0.11 2.83
CA HIS A 55 13.30 -0.44 1.70
C HIS A 55 12.46 0.60 0.96
N LEU A 56 12.12 1.71 1.63
CA LEU A 56 11.40 2.83 1.01
C LEU A 56 12.33 3.98 0.60
N PHE A 57 13.41 4.23 1.36
CA PHE A 57 14.21 5.45 1.26
C PHE A 57 15.73 5.22 1.29
N GLY A 58 16.18 3.98 1.13
CA GLY A 58 17.59 3.64 1.01
C GLY A 58 18.15 3.82 -0.41
N ASP A 59 19.38 3.42 -0.63
CA ASP A 59 20.06 3.55 -1.93
C ASP A 59 19.41 2.71 -3.04
N ARG A 60 18.73 1.62 -2.67
CA ARG A 60 18.01 0.72 -3.59
C ARG A 60 16.63 0.39 -2.99
N PRO A 61 15.69 1.31 -3.07
CA PRO A 61 14.35 1.05 -2.56
C PRO A 61 13.69 -0.07 -3.38
N VAL A 62 12.99 -0.97 -2.70
CA VAL A 62 12.26 -2.09 -3.31
C VAL A 62 10.76 -1.86 -3.32
N ALA A 63 10.29 -0.84 -2.60
CA ALA A 63 8.89 -0.45 -2.53
C ALA A 63 8.75 1.07 -2.48
N GLU A 64 7.56 1.52 -2.78
CA GLU A 64 7.12 2.91 -2.70
C GLU A 64 5.88 2.99 -1.82
N ALA A 65 5.58 4.15 -1.26
CA ALA A 65 4.37 4.32 -0.49
C ALA A 65 3.70 5.67 -0.78
N LEU A 66 2.37 5.66 -0.73
CA LEU A 66 1.53 6.85 -0.62
C LEU A 66 0.96 6.92 0.79
N VAL A 67 0.75 8.10 1.27
CA VAL A 67 0.03 8.37 2.52
C VAL A 67 -1.14 9.29 2.27
N ALA A 68 -2.22 9.11 3.04
CA ALA A 68 -3.28 10.08 3.15
C ALA A 68 -3.15 10.81 4.48
N GLU A 69 -3.02 12.12 4.41
CA GLU A 69 -2.89 13.01 5.55
C GLU A 69 -4.17 13.80 5.76
N ARG A 70 -4.63 13.88 7.01
CA ARG A 70 -5.79 14.66 7.44
C ARG A 70 -5.43 15.40 8.72
N ALA A 71 -5.67 16.69 8.75
CA ALA A 71 -5.35 17.56 9.90
C ALA A 71 -3.90 17.37 10.43
N GLY A 72 -2.92 17.27 9.53
CA GLY A 72 -1.50 17.09 9.88
C GLY A 72 -1.13 15.68 10.37
N ARG A 73 -2.03 14.70 10.26
CA ARG A 73 -1.80 13.32 10.71
C ARG A 73 -2.01 12.33 9.56
N VAL A 74 -1.08 11.40 9.40
CA VAL A 74 -1.21 10.28 8.45
C VAL A 74 -2.25 9.30 8.98
N VAL A 75 -3.34 9.11 8.23
CA VAL A 75 -4.50 8.27 8.60
C VAL A 75 -4.70 7.06 7.69
N ALA A 76 -3.97 7.00 6.57
CA ALA A 76 -3.98 5.87 5.66
C ALA A 76 -2.67 5.76 4.91
N PHE A 77 -2.37 4.57 4.41
CA PHE A 77 -1.23 4.34 3.53
C PHE A 77 -1.59 3.34 2.43
N ALA A 78 -0.80 3.38 1.36
CA ALA A 78 -0.72 2.33 0.35
C ALA A 78 0.76 2.07 0.06
N LEU A 79 1.20 0.83 0.19
CA LEU A 79 2.56 0.38 -0.11
C LEU A 79 2.51 -0.48 -1.38
N PHE A 80 3.38 -0.20 -2.33
CA PHE A 80 3.34 -0.81 -3.64
C PHE A 80 4.74 -0.92 -4.26
N PHE A 81 4.86 -1.75 -5.29
CA PHE A 81 6.10 -1.93 -6.05
C PHE A 81 5.80 -2.30 -7.51
N THR A 82 6.83 -2.24 -8.34
CA THR A 82 6.73 -2.63 -9.76
C THR A 82 7.02 -4.12 -9.91
N ASN A 83 6.10 -4.86 -10.55
CA ASN A 83 6.30 -6.22 -11.04
C ASN A 83 6.39 -6.22 -12.57
N PHE A 84 6.43 -7.39 -13.20
CA PHE A 84 6.53 -7.51 -14.65
C PHE A 84 5.58 -8.59 -15.19
N SER A 85 4.90 -8.28 -16.29
CA SER A 85 4.09 -9.23 -17.02
C SER A 85 4.84 -9.75 -18.24
N THR A 86 5.24 -11.01 -18.21
CA THR A 86 5.89 -11.65 -19.37
C THR A 86 4.95 -11.76 -20.58
N PHE A 87 3.66 -11.94 -20.35
CA PHE A 87 2.68 -12.05 -21.43
C PHE A 87 2.41 -10.74 -22.16
N LEU A 88 2.44 -9.65 -21.41
CA LEU A 88 2.26 -8.31 -21.99
C LEU A 88 3.59 -7.66 -22.39
N ALA A 89 4.72 -8.18 -21.91
CA ALA A 89 6.05 -7.56 -21.99
C ALA A 89 6.05 -6.12 -21.44
N LEU A 90 5.28 -5.88 -20.37
CA LEU A 90 5.09 -4.56 -19.74
C LEU A 90 5.29 -4.66 -18.23
N PRO A 91 5.74 -3.55 -17.59
CA PRO A 91 5.69 -3.46 -16.13
C PRO A 91 4.25 -3.57 -15.63
N GLY A 92 4.09 -3.98 -14.40
CA GLY A 92 2.84 -3.92 -13.65
C GLY A 92 3.05 -3.17 -12.34
N LEU A 93 2.02 -2.57 -11.80
CA LEU A 93 2.02 -2.07 -10.43
C LEU A 93 1.39 -3.11 -9.53
N TYR A 94 2.06 -3.48 -8.43
CA TYR A 94 1.52 -4.37 -7.43
C TYR A 94 1.33 -3.63 -6.11
N LEU A 95 0.11 -3.57 -5.61
CA LEU A 95 -0.22 -3.02 -4.30
C LEU A 95 -0.06 -4.15 -3.27
N GLU A 96 0.89 -4.00 -2.35
CA GLU A 96 1.09 -4.93 -1.25
C GLU A 96 0.03 -4.72 -0.19
N ASP A 97 -0.08 -3.50 0.33
CA ASP A 97 -1.00 -3.16 1.41
C ASP A 97 -1.71 -1.84 1.15
N LEU A 98 -2.99 -1.77 1.53
CA LEU A 98 -3.77 -0.55 1.66
C LEU A 98 -4.58 -0.60 2.94
N PHE A 99 -4.38 0.40 3.80
CA PHE A 99 -5.14 0.50 5.04
C PHE A 99 -5.56 1.92 5.33
N VAL A 100 -6.80 2.07 5.77
CA VAL A 100 -7.38 3.32 6.28
C VAL A 100 -7.80 3.07 7.74
N GLU A 101 -7.35 3.93 8.64
CA GLU A 101 -7.76 3.86 10.04
C GLU A 101 -9.29 3.81 10.18
N PRO A 102 -9.83 3.00 11.10
CA PRO A 102 -11.28 2.85 11.25
C PRO A 102 -12.03 4.18 11.35
N GLN A 103 -11.47 5.16 12.08
CA GLN A 103 -12.07 6.47 12.31
C GLN A 103 -12.08 7.39 11.07
N ALA A 104 -11.25 7.06 10.07
CA ALA A 104 -11.14 7.78 8.80
C ALA A 104 -11.85 7.06 7.64
N ARG A 105 -12.49 5.92 7.90
CA ARG A 105 -13.24 5.17 6.88
C ARG A 105 -14.55 5.87 6.51
N GLY A 106 -15.12 5.49 5.36
CA GLY A 106 -16.38 6.06 4.86
C GLY A 106 -16.25 7.45 4.23
N GLN A 107 -15.03 8.01 4.15
CA GLN A 107 -14.75 9.34 3.63
C GLN A 107 -14.08 9.32 2.24
N GLY A 108 -14.08 8.18 1.56
CA GLY A 108 -13.50 8.05 0.21
C GLY A 108 -11.98 7.90 0.14
N ILE A 109 -11.25 7.92 1.27
CA ILE A 109 -9.77 7.88 1.29
C ILE A 109 -9.22 6.62 0.58
N GLY A 110 -9.77 5.44 0.87
CA GLY A 110 -9.34 4.19 0.23
C GLY A 110 -9.57 4.20 -1.28
N GLN A 111 -10.70 4.75 -1.73
CA GLN A 111 -10.99 4.91 -3.15
C GLN A 111 -10.00 5.87 -3.82
N ALA A 112 -9.75 7.01 -3.20
CA ALA A 112 -8.83 8.01 -3.73
C ALA A 112 -7.38 7.48 -3.81
N LEU A 113 -6.93 6.66 -2.85
CA LEU A 113 -5.63 5.97 -2.92
C LEU A 113 -5.55 4.99 -4.09
N LEU A 114 -6.57 4.14 -4.29
CA LEU A 114 -6.61 3.21 -5.42
C LEU A 114 -6.66 3.94 -6.76
N GLU A 115 -7.47 4.98 -6.89
CA GLU A 115 -7.52 5.80 -8.10
C GLU A 115 -6.19 6.49 -8.39
N HIS A 116 -5.49 6.97 -7.34
CA HIS A 116 -4.16 7.55 -7.49
C HIS A 116 -3.18 6.52 -8.02
N LEU A 117 -3.17 5.30 -7.46
CA LEU A 117 -2.31 4.21 -7.92
C LEU A 117 -2.66 3.74 -9.32
N ALA A 118 -3.93 3.67 -9.69
CA ALA A 118 -4.36 3.33 -11.06
C ALA A 118 -3.86 4.37 -12.07
N ARG A 119 -3.98 5.68 -11.75
CA ARG A 119 -3.41 6.75 -12.58
C ARG A 119 -1.89 6.67 -12.65
N LEU A 120 -1.22 6.37 -11.55
CA LEU A 120 0.22 6.18 -11.51
C LEU A 120 0.66 5.00 -12.38
N ALA A 121 -0.02 3.86 -12.29
CA ALA A 121 0.22 2.70 -13.12
C ALA A 121 0.08 3.03 -14.62
N ALA A 122 -1.00 3.72 -14.99
CA ALA A 122 -1.23 4.15 -16.36
C ALA A 122 -0.14 5.13 -16.85
N SER A 123 0.27 6.10 -16.04
CA SER A 123 1.32 7.06 -16.39
C SER A 123 2.69 6.44 -16.55
N ARG A 124 2.95 5.29 -15.86
CA ARG A 124 4.19 4.50 -15.96
C ARG A 124 4.16 3.49 -17.11
N GLY A 125 3.07 3.43 -17.89
CA GLY A 125 2.92 2.44 -18.97
C GLY A 125 2.74 1.01 -18.47
N CYS A 126 2.26 0.82 -17.24
CA CYS A 126 1.97 -0.50 -16.71
C CYS A 126 0.84 -1.17 -17.48
N GLY A 127 1.01 -2.46 -17.80
CA GLY A 127 -0.02 -3.25 -18.47
C GLY A 127 -1.09 -3.78 -17.51
N ARG A 128 -0.87 -3.68 -16.19
CA ARG A 128 -1.81 -4.14 -15.14
C ARG A 128 -1.53 -3.45 -13.81
N PHE A 129 -2.57 -3.41 -12.99
CA PHE A 129 -2.50 -3.01 -11.59
C PHE A 129 -3.16 -4.11 -10.76
N GLU A 130 -2.43 -4.73 -9.85
CA GLU A 130 -2.83 -5.96 -9.15
C GLU A 130 -2.62 -5.84 -7.64
N TRP A 131 -3.41 -6.61 -6.90
CA TRP A 131 -3.27 -6.82 -5.45
C TRP A 131 -3.94 -8.12 -5.04
N SER A 132 -3.67 -8.57 -3.81
CA SER A 132 -4.36 -9.71 -3.20
C SER A 132 -5.42 -9.22 -2.22
N VAL A 133 -6.45 -10.03 -2.03
CA VAL A 133 -7.49 -9.80 -1.04
C VAL A 133 -7.81 -11.11 -0.33
N LEU A 134 -8.02 -11.08 0.97
CA LEU A 134 -8.45 -12.24 1.73
C LEU A 134 -9.87 -12.64 1.31
N ASP A 135 -10.09 -13.93 1.07
CA ASP A 135 -11.34 -14.48 0.52
C ASP A 135 -12.58 -14.19 1.39
N TRP A 136 -12.40 -14.10 2.70
CA TRP A 136 -13.45 -13.74 3.64
C TRP A 136 -13.77 -12.23 3.68
N ASN A 137 -12.92 -11.37 3.09
CA ASN A 137 -13.10 -9.92 3.10
C ASN A 137 -14.05 -9.45 1.99
N GLU A 138 -15.29 -9.93 2.05
CA GLU A 138 -16.31 -9.61 1.05
C GLU A 138 -16.55 -8.10 0.88
N GLY A 139 -16.36 -7.32 1.95
CA GLY A 139 -16.49 -5.86 1.91
C GLY A 139 -15.47 -5.22 0.96
N ALA A 140 -14.20 -5.64 1.06
CA ALA A 140 -13.14 -5.20 0.17
C ALA A 140 -13.35 -5.73 -1.25
N ILE A 141 -13.73 -7.00 -1.42
CA ILE A 141 -14.00 -7.60 -2.73
C ILE A 141 -15.08 -6.79 -3.47
N ARG A 142 -16.22 -6.52 -2.84
CA ARG A 142 -17.28 -5.69 -3.44
C ARG A 142 -16.82 -4.27 -3.76
N PHE A 143 -15.97 -3.70 -2.90
CA PHE A 143 -15.40 -2.38 -3.14
C PHE A 143 -14.50 -2.38 -4.39
N TYR A 144 -13.59 -3.35 -4.52
CA TYR A 144 -12.69 -3.46 -5.66
C TYR A 144 -13.45 -3.72 -6.97
N GLN A 145 -14.48 -4.56 -6.94
CA GLN A 145 -15.34 -4.81 -8.11
C GLN A 145 -16.06 -3.54 -8.58
N ARG A 146 -16.54 -2.70 -7.64
CA ARG A 146 -17.13 -1.39 -8.02
C ARG A 146 -16.11 -0.44 -8.63
N MET A 147 -14.83 -0.60 -8.31
CA MET A 147 -13.72 0.15 -8.93
C MET A 147 -13.30 -0.41 -10.30
N GLY A 148 -13.95 -1.47 -10.78
CA GLY A 148 -13.65 -2.12 -12.06
C GLY A 148 -12.63 -3.25 -11.99
N ALA A 149 -12.22 -3.68 -10.79
CA ALA A 149 -11.31 -4.81 -10.65
C ALA A 149 -12.03 -6.14 -10.86
N THR A 150 -11.32 -7.11 -11.44
CA THR A 150 -11.76 -8.51 -11.57
C THR A 150 -11.03 -9.35 -10.54
N VAL A 151 -11.77 -10.08 -9.72
CA VAL A 151 -11.20 -11.11 -8.85
C VAL A 151 -10.87 -12.34 -9.69
N MET A 152 -9.63 -12.81 -9.63
CA MET A 152 -9.12 -13.94 -10.41
C MET A 152 -9.39 -15.26 -9.68
N PRO A 153 -10.43 -16.06 -10.05
CA PRO A 153 -10.86 -17.21 -9.24
C PRO A 153 -9.91 -18.40 -9.32
N ASP A 154 -9.16 -18.50 -10.43
CA ASP A 154 -8.33 -19.67 -10.75
C ASP A 154 -6.88 -19.54 -10.28
N TRP A 155 -6.51 -18.38 -9.69
CA TRP A 155 -5.15 -18.12 -9.23
C TRP A 155 -5.05 -18.35 -7.73
N ARG A 156 -3.93 -18.96 -7.31
CA ARG A 156 -3.58 -19.15 -5.90
C ARG A 156 -2.18 -18.64 -5.64
N ILE A 157 -2.00 -18.02 -4.49
CA ILE A 157 -0.68 -17.57 -4.03
C ILE A 157 0.06 -18.79 -3.48
N CYS A 158 1.28 -19.03 -3.99
CA CYS A 158 2.22 -19.99 -3.44
C CYS A 158 3.35 -19.21 -2.74
N ARG A 159 3.71 -19.64 -1.52
CA ARG A 159 4.71 -18.93 -0.69
C ARG A 159 5.65 -19.93 -0.03
N ILE A 160 6.95 -19.63 -0.12
CA ILE A 160 7.99 -20.25 0.72
C ILE A 160 8.52 -19.12 1.61
N ALA A 161 8.51 -19.29 2.91
CA ALA A 161 8.90 -18.23 3.86
C ALA A 161 9.58 -18.82 5.11
N GLY A 162 10.20 -17.94 5.91
CA GLY A 162 10.82 -18.29 7.18
C GLY A 162 11.89 -19.37 7.06
N PRO A 163 11.92 -20.37 7.98
CA PRO A 163 12.93 -21.43 7.95
C PRO A 163 12.98 -22.23 6.66
N ALA A 164 11.83 -22.44 5.99
CA ALA A 164 11.78 -23.14 4.71
C ALA A 164 12.51 -22.37 3.59
N LEU A 165 12.42 -21.03 3.59
CA LEU A 165 13.18 -20.20 2.64
C LEU A 165 14.66 -20.15 3.02
N ALA A 166 14.98 -20.00 4.29
CA ALA A 166 16.36 -19.95 4.79
C ALA A 166 17.16 -21.21 4.45
N ALA A 167 16.50 -22.37 4.41
CA ALA A 167 17.13 -23.63 4.06
C ALA A 167 17.73 -23.68 2.63
N PHE A 168 17.30 -22.80 1.73
CA PHE A 168 17.86 -22.68 0.39
C PHE A 168 19.14 -21.81 0.33
N ALA A 169 19.48 -21.10 1.39
CA ALA A 169 20.70 -20.29 1.45
C ALA A 169 21.97 -21.16 1.57
N ASP A 170 21.85 -22.35 2.17
CA ASP A 170 22.95 -23.30 2.26
C ASP A 170 22.91 -24.24 1.05
N PRO A 171 23.97 -24.31 0.20
CA PRO A 171 24.03 -25.30 -0.86
C PRO A 171 23.94 -26.71 -0.26
N PRO A 172 23.28 -27.67 -0.95
CA PRO A 172 23.26 -29.03 -0.50
C PRO A 172 24.69 -29.53 -0.31
N ARG A 173 25.04 -29.98 0.90
CA ARG A 173 26.32 -30.66 1.13
C ARG A 173 26.29 -31.93 0.28
N GLY A 174 27.09 -31.92 -0.78
CA GLY A 174 27.29 -33.06 -1.66
C GLY A 174 27.87 -34.28 -0.92
#